data_b8e79d715bf1a7b05cb17a58ade4b5ff
#
_entry.id   b8e79d715bf1a7b05cb17a58ade4b5ff
#
_cell.length_a   1.000
_cell.length_b   1.000
_cell.length_c   1.000
_cell.angle_alpha   90.00
_cell.angle_beta   90.00
_cell.angle_gamma   90.00
#
_symmetry.space_group_name_H-M   'P 1'
#
loop_
_entity.id
_entity.type
_entity.pdbx_description
1 polymer ?
#
loop_
_entity_poly.entity_id
_entity_poly.type
_entity_poly.pdbx_seq_one_letter_code
_entity_poly.pdbx_strand_id
1 'polypeptide(L)'
;MQLQVKAQHETVPDAVQTYTEKRFAKLSRRLYEGTMVEVTFSMERNPSIRDDHVAEAVVFMKGTNLVAREAATTYEAAVDQLVDKLERQIERHRDKRVHEPRRAARKTKGDIGEEAA
;
A
#
# COMPACT_ATOMS: atom_id res chain seq x y z
N MET A 1 -13.56 -1.94 -1.60
CA MET A 1 -12.24 -1.81 -2.24
C MET A 1 -12.31 -2.37 -3.65
N GLN A 2 -11.78 -1.63 -4.58
CA GLN A 2 -11.67 -2.09 -5.96
C GLN A 2 -10.19 -2.20 -6.29
N LEU A 3 -9.75 -3.40 -6.60
CA LEU A 3 -8.33 -3.68 -6.78
C LEU A 3 -8.00 -3.82 -8.25
N GLN A 4 -6.95 -3.13 -8.67
CA GLN A 4 -6.42 -3.24 -10.02
C GLN A 4 -4.96 -3.65 -9.92
N VAL A 5 -4.59 -4.71 -10.64
CA VAL A 5 -3.25 -5.26 -10.58
C VAL A 5 -2.65 -5.20 -11.97
N LYS A 6 -1.45 -4.67 -12.07
CA LYS A 6 -0.77 -4.58 -13.35
C LYS A 6 0.73 -4.73 -13.17
N ALA A 7 1.43 -4.96 -14.26
CA ALA A 7 2.87 -5.08 -14.26
C ALA A 7 3.43 -4.18 -15.33
N GLN A 8 4.61 -3.62 -15.06
CA GLN A 8 5.31 -2.85 -16.05
C GLN A 8 5.85 -3.77 -17.11
N HIS A 9 5.89 -3.67 -18.25
CA HIS A 9 6.60 -4.42 -19.27
C HIS A 9 6.24 -5.89 -19.39
N GLU A 10 5.26 -6.39 -18.63
CA GLU A 10 4.91 -7.80 -18.76
C GLU A 10 3.52 -8.03 -18.19
N THR A 11 3.01 -9.24 -18.42
CA THR A 11 1.71 -9.65 -17.90
C THR A 11 1.89 -10.23 -16.50
N VAL A 12 0.98 -9.93 -15.61
CA VAL A 12 1.02 -10.50 -14.27
C VAL A 12 0.64 -11.97 -14.36
N PRO A 13 1.49 -12.89 -13.87
CA PRO A 13 1.11 -14.31 -13.86
C PRO A 13 -0.15 -14.54 -13.04
N ASP A 14 -0.96 -15.50 -13.46
CA ASP A 14 -2.22 -15.79 -12.79
C ASP A 14 -2.03 -16.08 -11.30
N ALA A 15 -0.98 -16.83 -10.97
CA ALA A 15 -0.73 -17.18 -9.59
C ALA A 15 -0.46 -15.93 -8.74
N VAL A 16 0.29 -14.99 -9.31
CA VAL A 16 0.60 -13.74 -8.60
C VAL A 16 -0.66 -12.89 -8.47
N GLN A 17 -1.47 -12.86 -9.52
CA GLN A 17 -2.73 -12.11 -9.49
C GLN A 17 -3.63 -12.65 -8.39
N THR A 18 -3.81 -13.96 -8.34
CA THR A 18 -4.67 -14.60 -7.36
C THR A 18 -4.14 -14.36 -5.94
N TYR A 19 -2.84 -14.51 -5.76
CA TYR A 19 -2.25 -14.31 -4.46
C TYR A 19 -2.45 -12.86 -3.99
N THR A 20 -2.25 -11.92 -4.89
CA THR A 20 -2.41 -10.51 -4.57
C THR A 20 -3.84 -10.19 -4.16
N GLU A 21 -4.79 -10.71 -4.92
CA GLU A 21 -6.21 -10.49 -4.61
C GLU A 21 -6.54 -11.03 -3.24
N LYS A 22 -6.04 -12.22 -2.95
CA LYS A 22 -6.32 -12.88 -1.69
C LYS A 22 -5.73 -12.10 -0.52
N ARG A 23 -4.50 -11.67 -0.65
CA ARG A 23 -3.84 -10.95 0.43
C ARG A 23 -4.43 -9.56 0.63
N PHE A 24 -4.75 -8.88 -0.46
CA PHE A 24 -5.31 -7.54 -0.35
C PHE A 24 -6.75 -7.56 0.16
N ALA A 25 -7.41 -8.69 0.11
CA ALA A 25 -8.76 -8.80 0.66
C ALA A 25 -8.80 -8.45 2.14
N LYS A 26 -7.69 -8.64 2.84
CA LYS A 26 -7.62 -8.24 4.25
C LYS A 26 -7.88 -6.76 4.43
N LEU A 27 -7.43 -5.96 3.48
CA LEU A 27 -7.56 -4.51 3.59
C LEU A 27 -8.98 -4.04 3.33
N SER A 28 -9.78 -4.85 2.63
CA SER A 28 -11.13 -4.42 2.27
C SER A 28 -11.99 -4.14 3.48
N ARG A 29 -11.69 -4.78 4.60
CA ARG A 29 -12.46 -4.56 5.82
C ARG A 29 -12.22 -3.19 6.41
N ARG A 30 -11.10 -2.58 6.06
CA ARG A 30 -10.73 -1.29 6.62
C ARG A 30 -10.91 -0.15 5.65
N LEU A 31 -11.35 -0.46 4.44
CA LEU A 31 -11.47 0.55 3.39
C LEU A 31 -12.90 0.70 2.96
N TYR A 32 -13.23 1.92 2.57
CA TYR A 32 -14.53 2.19 2.00
C TYR A 32 -14.71 1.36 0.74
N GLU A 33 -15.93 0.93 0.50
CA GLU A 33 -16.23 0.03 -0.60
C GLU A 33 -15.78 0.57 -1.96
N GLY A 34 -15.89 1.86 -2.16
CA GLY A 34 -15.52 2.48 -3.42
C GLY A 34 -14.04 2.84 -3.53
N THR A 35 -13.24 2.51 -2.52
CA THR A 35 -11.84 2.86 -2.56
C THR A 35 -11.11 2.07 -3.63
N MET A 36 -10.37 2.77 -4.48
CA MET A 36 -9.57 2.16 -5.53
C MET A 36 -8.18 1.88 -5.02
N VAL A 37 -7.66 0.70 -5.33
CA VAL A 37 -6.29 0.32 -4.98
C VAL A 37 -5.61 -0.17 -6.24
N GLU A 38 -4.46 0.40 -6.56
CA GLU A 38 -3.68 -0.02 -7.72
C GLU A 38 -2.38 -0.64 -7.25
N VAL A 39 -2.09 -1.84 -7.73
CA VAL A 39 -0.84 -2.52 -7.43
C VAL A 39 -0.08 -2.69 -8.73
N THR A 40 1.17 -2.26 -8.74
CA THR A 40 2.02 -2.36 -9.91
C THR A 40 3.25 -3.18 -9.57
N PHE A 41 3.54 -4.17 -10.40
CA PHE A 41 4.72 -5.01 -10.22
C PHE A 41 5.79 -4.61 -11.22
N SER A 42 7.04 -4.70 -10.79
CA SER A 42 8.16 -4.43 -11.68
C SER A 42 9.38 -5.19 -11.21
N MET A 43 10.37 -5.27 -12.07
CA MET A 43 11.63 -5.92 -11.74
C MET A 43 12.71 -4.87 -11.69
N GLU A 44 13.51 -4.94 -10.63
CA GLU A 44 14.68 -4.10 -10.52
C GLU A 44 15.81 -4.81 -11.25
N ARG A 45 16.44 -4.14 -12.19
CA ARG A 45 17.42 -4.82 -13.03
C ARG A 45 18.84 -4.57 -12.61
N ASN A 46 19.09 -4.54 -11.34
CA ASN A 46 20.43 -4.35 -10.83
C ASN A 46 20.94 -5.69 -10.30
N PRO A 47 21.95 -6.29 -10.95
CA PRO A 47 22.39 -7.62 -10.55
C PRO A 47 22.97 -7.70 -9.16
N SER A 48 23.33 -6.59 -8.57
CA SER A 48 23.84 -6.62 -7.20
C SER A 48 22.71 -6.54 -6.17
N ILE A 49 21.46 -6.43 -6.59
CA ILE A 49 20.33 -6.37 -5.68
C ILE A 49 19.61 -7.71 -5.68
N ARG A 50 19.53 -8.34 -4.52
CA ARG A 50 18.85 -9.62 -4.41
C ARG A 50 17.34 -9.48 -4.42
N ASP A 51 16.82 -8.44 -3.77
CA ASP A 51 15.39 -8.19 -3.71
C ASP A 51 14.98 -7.39 -4.93
N ASP A 52 14.82 -8.09 -6.03
CA ASP A 52 14.57 -7.44 -7.31
C ASP A 52 13.13 -7.48 -7.77
N HIS A 53 12.25 -8.13 -7.02
CA HIS A 53 10.83 -8.15 -7.34
C HIS A 53 10.14 -7.06 -6.55
N VAL A 54 9.61 -6.08 -7.25
CA VAL A 54 9.08 -4.87 -6.62
C VAL A 54 7.57 -4.84 -6.77
N ALA A 55 6.88 -4.50 -5.68
CA ALA A 55 5.45 -4.27 -5.69
C ALA A 55 5.18 -2.89 -5.11
N GLU A 56 4.38 -2.11 -5.81
CA GLU A 56 4.02 -0.78 -5.38
C GLU A 56 2.51 -0.65 -5.39
N ALA A 57 1.96 -0.05 -4.36
CA ALA A 57 0.52 0.12 -4.28
C ALA A 57 0.17 1.56 -3.97
N VAL A 58 -0.92 2.01 -4.59
CA VAL A 58 -1.51 3.31 -4.29
C VAL A 58 -2.94 3.06 -3.85
N VAL A 59 -3.30 3.56 -2.68
CA VAL A 59 -4.66 3.50 -2.18
C VAL A 59 -5.24 4.89 -2.30
N PHE A 60 -6.26 5.04 -3.16
CA PHE A 60 -6.85 6.35 -3.42
C PHE A 60 -7.97 6.59 -2.42
N MET A 61 -7.66 7.30 -1.36
CA MET A 61 -8.62 7.58 -0.32
C MET A 61 -9.11 9.01 -0.43
N LYS A 62 -10.24 9.26 0.18
CA LYS A 62 -10.80 10.60 0.15
C LYS A 62 -9.86 11.56 0.88
N GLY A 63 -9.40 12.56 0.17
CA GLY A 63 -8.55 13.58 0.78
C GLY A 63 -7.08 13.27 0.82
N THR A 64 -6.69 12.03 0.53
CA THR A 64 -5.28 11.69 0.51
C THR A 64 -5.08 10.36 -0.18
N ASN A 65 -3.86 10.11 -0.62
CA ASN A 65 -3.50 8.81 -1.18
C ASN A 65 -2.40 8.22 -0.32
N LEU A 66 -2.50 6.92 -0.11
CA LEU A 66 -1.46 6.19 0.59
C LEU A 66 -0.63 5.45 -0.45
N VAL A 67 0.67 5.55 -0.34
CA VAL A 67 1.59 4.91 -1.29
C VAL A 67 2.57 4.06 -0.51
N ALA A 68 2.78 2.85 -0.97
CA ALA A 68 3.74 1.95 -0.35
C ALA A 68 4.47 1.19 -1.46
N ARG A 69 5.71 0.87 -1.20
CA ARG A 69 6.55 0.15 -2.13
C ARG A 69 7.42 -0.81 -1.34
N GLU A 70 7.48 -2.06 -1.80
CA GLU A 70 8.30 -3.07 -1.16
C GLU A 70 8.98 -3.91 -2.22
N ALA A 71 10.14 -4.45 -1.88
CA ALA A 71 10.89 -5.29 -2.78
C ALA A 71 11.27 -6.57 -2.04
N ALA A 72 11.31 -7.68 -2.76
CA ALA A 72 11.63 -8.96 -2.17
C ALA A 72 12.17 -9.87 -3.26
N THR A 73 12.48 -11.12 -2.89
CA THR A 73 13.00 -12.07 -3.85
C THR A 73 11.92 -12.70 -4.71
N THR A 74 10.66 -12.53 -4.31
CA THR A 74 9.52 -12.97 -5.14
C THR A 74 8.44 -11.92 -5.05
N TYR A 75 7.52 -11.95 -6.02
CA TYR A 75 6.39 -11.02 -5.97
C TYR A 75 5.49 -11.31 -4.78
N GLU A 76 5.29 -12.59 -4.45
CA GLU A 76 4.45 -12.94 -3.32
C GLU A 76 4.99 -12.38 -2.01
N ALA A 77 6.31 -12.48 -1.82
CA ALA A 77 6.92 -11.94 -0.62
C ALA A 77 6.80 -10.42 -0.59
N ALA A 78 6.95 -9.77 -1.74
CA ALA A 78 6.80 -8.33 -1.82
C ALA A 78 5.36 -7.93 -1.46
N VAL A 79 4.38 -8.69 -1.93
CA VAL A 79 2.99 -8.42 -1.63
C VAL A 79 2.72 -8.55 -0.13
N ASP A 80 3.30 -9.57 0.50
CA ASP A 80 3.11 -9.74 1.95
C ASP A 80 3.60 -8.53 2.72
N GLN A 81 4.79 -8.05 2.38
CA GLN A 81 5.34 -6.88 3.04
C GLN A 81 4.51 -5.64 2.73
N LEU A 82 4.03 -5.55 1.50
CA LEU A 82 3.25 -4.42 1.07
C LEU A 82 1.92 -4.33 1.83
N VAL A 83 1.24 -5.46 1.98
CA VAL A 83 -0.03 -5.49 2.70
C VAL A 83 0.17 -5.10 4.15
N ASP A 84 1.21 -5.63 4.79
CA ASP A 84 1.49 -5.27 6.18
C ASP A 84 1.74 -3.78 6.32
N LYS A 85 2.50 -3.21 5.40
CA LYS A 85 2.81 -1.80 5.45
C LYS A 85 1.57 -0.95 5.24
N LEU A 86 0.74 -1.33 4.27
CA LEU A 86 -0.48 -0.59 3.99
C LEU A 86 -1.46 -0.70 5.16
N GLU A 87 -1.51 -1.85 5.78
CA GLU A 87 -2.40 -2.04 6.92
C GLU A 87 -2.05 -1.05 8.02
N ARG A 88 -0.76 -0.88 8.28
CA ARG A 88 -0.32 0.09 9.28
C ARG A 88 -0.61 1.52 8.87
N GLN A 89 -0.44 1.84 7.59
CA GLN A 89 -0.72 3.17 7.11
C GLN A 89 -2.21 3.49 7.20
N ILE A 90 -3.05 2.54 6.86
CA ILE A 90 -4.49 2.73 6.92
C ILE A 90 -4.92 2.92 8.37
N GLU A 91 -4.37 2.11 9.26
CA GLU A 91 -4.69 2.22 10.67
C GLU A 91 -4.31 3.60 11.20
N ARG A 92 -3.12 4.05 10.85
CA ARG A 92 -2.65 5.35 11.28
C ARG A 92 -3.51 6.47 10.73
N HIS A 93 -3.94 6.34 9.50
CA HIS A 93 -4.80 7.34 8.89
C HIS A 93 -6.15 7.41 9.58
N ARG A 94 -6.72 6.26 9.91
CA ARG A 94 -7.98 6.21 10.62
C ARG A 94 -7.88 6.82 12.00
N ASP A 95 -6.83 6.48 12.73
CA ASP A 95 -6.63 7.01 14.06
C ASP A 95 -6.49 8.52 14.01
N LYS A 96 -5.78 9.00 13.03
CA LYS A 96 -5.59 10.41 12.88
C LYS A 96 -6.92 11.11 12.64
N ARG A 97 -7.76 10.57 11.79
CA ARG A 97 -9.05 11.17 11.51
C ARG A 97 -9.94 11.18 12.74
N VAL A 98 -9.91 10.10 13.49
CA VAL A 98 -10.71 10.00 14.69
C VAL A 98 -10.31 11.05 15.72
N HIS A 99 -9.00 11.29 15.85
CA HIS A 99 -8.49 12.21 16.85
C HIS A 99 -8.29 13.62 16.33
N GLU A 100 -8.52 13.83 15.07
CA GLU A 100 -8.23 15.11 14.45
C GLU A 100 -8.88 16.31 15.12
N PRO A 101 -10.13 16.26 15.53
CA PRO A 101 -10.73 17.43 16.17
C PRO A 101 -9.98 17.91 17.38
N ARG A 102 -9.48 17.00 18.19
CA ARG A 102 -8.72 17.39 19.35
C ARG A 102 -7.34 17.87 19.00
N ARG A 103 -6.73 17.20 18.02
CA ARG A 103 -5.39 17.59 17.61
C ARG A 103 -5.39 18.90 16.88
N ALA A 104 -6.45 19.19 16.17
CA ALA A 104 -6.55 20.46 15.49
C ALA A 104 -6.48 21.61 16.47
N ALA A 105 -7.01 21.42 17.66
CA ALA A 105 -6.95 22.45 18.66
C ALA A 105 -5.51 22.77 19.04
N ARG A 106 -4.68 21.76 19.12
CA ARG A 106 -3.28 21.98 19.45
C ARG A 106 -2.48 22.40 18.25
N LYS A 107 -2.81 21.82 17.13
CA LYS A 107 -2.19 22.24 15.90
C LYS A 107 -0.70 22.23 15.97
N THR A 108 -0.12 21.12 16.22
CA THR A 108 1.32 21.07 16.33
C THR A 108 1.94 20.61 15.05
N LYS A 109 3.13 21.07 14.82
CA LYS A 109 3.85 20.67 13.66
C LYS A 109 4.37 19.28 13.75
N GLY A 110 4.58 18.80 14.92
CA GLY A 110 5.08 17.46 15.10
C GLY A 110 4.20 16.44 14.41
N ASP A 111 2.91 16.66 14.47
CA ASP A 111 1.99 15.75 13.84
C ASP A 111 2.22 15.64 12.36
N ILE A 112 2.47 16.78 11.76
CA ILE A 112 2.69 16.80 10.35
C ILE A 112 3.97 16.10 9.99
N GLY A 113 5.00 16.32 10.76
CA GLY A 113 6.27 15.69 10.51
C GLY A 113 6.19 14.19 10.60
N GLU A 114 5.47 13.72 11.56
CA GLU A 114 5.32 12.28 11.73
C GLU A 114 4.62 11.64 10.58
N GLU A 115 3.65 12.34 10.05
CA GLU A 115 2.95 11.77 8.92
C GLU A 115 3.78 11.68 7.71
N ALA A 116 4.62 12.64 7.52
CA ALA A 116 5.48 12.62 6.37
C ALA A 116 6.45 11.45 6.45
N ALA A 117 6.79 11.04 7.61
CA ALA A 117 7.71 9.92 7.76
C ALA A 117 7.05 8.55 7.45
#